data_faaac2e921a0bb95a0dc17373a52ac9f
#
_entry.id   faaac2e921a0bb95a0dc17373a52ac9f
#
_cell.length_a   1.000
_cell.length_b   1.000
_cell.length_c   1.000
_cell.angle_alpha   90.00
_cell.angle_beta   90.00
_cell.angle_gamma   90.00
#
_symmetry.space_group_name_H-M   'P 1'
#
loop_
_entity.id
_entity.type
_entity.pdbx_description
1 polymer ?
#
loop_
_entity_poly.entity_id
_entity_poly.type
_entity_poly.pdbx_seq_one_letter_code
_entity_poly.pdbx_strand_id
1 'polypeptide(L)'
;MIIIGVDEVGRGPLVGSVIAAAVTFPENFYLEGLTDSKKLTEKKRESFYSQIVQKCNWSVGEASSIEIDQINILQATMLAMKRAINNLQLELSISYKDDQFKVLVDGNQCPDVSNCQAIVRGDLIEPVISAASVIAKVTRDRQMKELDLNYPDYGFAKHKGFGTREHLDALNKFGPIKGIHRASFAPIKNY
;
A
#
# COMPACT_ATOMS: atom_id res chain seq x y z
N MET A 1 21.18 -4.62 -13.52
CA MET A 1 19.73 -4.95 -13.40
C MET A 1 19.19 -4.18 -12.20
N ILE A 2 18.13 -3.43 -12.38
CA ILE A 2 17.50 -2.63 -11.32
C ILE A 2 16.41 -3.48 -10.68
N ILE A 3 16.47 -3.62 -9.34
CA ILE A 3 15.48 -4.37 -8.57
C ILE A 3 14.45 -3.40 -8.04
N ILE A 4 13.17 -3.65 -8.34
CA ILE A 4 12.02 -2.93 -7.82
C ILE A 4 11.31 -3.84 -6.81
N GLY A 5 11.24 -3.42 -5.54
CA GLY A 5 10.46 -4.09 -4.51
C GLY A 5 9.06 -3.50 -4.42
N VAL A 6 8.05 -4.34 -4.22
CA VAL A 6 6.64 -3.94 -4.19
C VAL A 6 5.92 -4.62 -3.03
N ASP A 7 5.12 -3.85 -2.30
CA ASP A 7 4.23 -4.33 -1.24
C ASP A 7 2.94 -3.52 -1.22
N GLU A 8 1.89 -4.06 -0.60
CA GLU A 8 0.59 -3.41 -0.47
C GLU A 8 0.14 -3.27 0.97
N VAL A 9 -0.82 -2.39 1.17
CA VAL A 9 -1.53 -2.19 2.44
C VAL A 9 -2.99 -1.85 2.20
N GLY A 10 -3.84 -2.20 3.14
CA GLY A 10 -5.23 -1.78 3.11
C GLY A 10 -6.18 -2.78 2.46
N ARG A 11 -5.85 -4.07 2.40
CA ARG A 11 -6.77 -5.11 1.88
C ARG A 11 -7.94 -5.40 2.81
N GLY A 12 -7.71 -5.49 4.12
CA GLY A 12 -8.73 -5.86 5.11
C GLY A 12 -9.68 -4.77 5.62
N PRO A 13 -9.33 -3.47 5.62
CA PRO A 13 -10.22 -2.41 6.06
C PRO A 13 -11.52 -2.32 5.26
N LEU A 14 -12.56 -1.77 5.90
CA LEU A 14 -13.90 -1.53 5.31
C LEU A 14 -13.95 -0.22 4.49
N VAL A 15 -12.89 0.58 4.51
CA VAL A 15 -12.86 1.98 4.05
C VAL A 15 -11.62 2.25 3.20
N GLY A 16 -11.79 3.07 2.17
CA GLY A 16 -10.72 3.67 1.38
C GLY A 16 -10.02 2.71 0.44
N SER A 17 -9.01 3.23 -0.24
CA SER A 17 -8.23 2.53 -1.27
C SER A 17 -7.38 1.39 -0.70
N VAL A 18 -7.06 0.40 -1.52
CA VAL A 18 -5.84 -0.41 -1.35
C VAL A 18 -4.68 0.36 -1.98
N ILE A 19 -3.55 0.41 -1.29
CA ILE A 19 -2.36 1.15 -1.72
C ILE A 19 -1.21 0.16 -1.88
N ALA A 20 -0.48 0.27 -2.98
CA ALA A 20 0.79 -0.40 -3.18
C ALA A 20 1.89 0.64 -3.36
N ALA A 21 3.10 0.29 -2.97
CA ALA A 21 4.29 1.08 -3.26
C ALA A 21 5.30 0.25 -4.04
N ALA A 22 6.06 0.91 -4.90
CA ALA A 22 7.20 0.37 -5.60
C ALA A 22 8.43 1.20 -5.22
N VAL A 23 9.53 0.53 -4.88
CA VAL A 23 10.78 1.17 -4.44
C VAL A 23 11.96 0.52 -5.13
N THR A 24 12.98 1.30 -5.49
CA THR A 24 14.29 0.79 -5.89
C THR A 24 15.39 1.51 -5.13
N PHE A 25 16.42 0.77 -4.74
CA PHE A 25 17.56 1.30 -4.02
C PHE A 25 18.65 1.79 -4.96
N PRO A 26 19.32 2.92 -4.67
CA PRO A 26 20.56 3.25 -5.33
C PRO A 26 21.66 2.23 -5.00
N GLU A 27 22.70 2.22 -5.80
CA GLU A 27 23.84 1.31 -5.63
C GLU A 27 24.46 1.47 -4.24
N ASN A 28 24.79 0.36 -3.57
CA ASN A 28 25.34 0.30 -2.22
C ASN A 28 24.49 0.96 -1.11
N PHE A 29 23.21 1.14 -1.34
CA PHE A 29 22.30 1.66 -0.32
C PHE A 29 21.81 0.55 0.62
N TYR A 30 21.83 0.84 1.92
CA TYR A 30 21.40 -0.07 2.97
C TYR A 30 20.71 0.70 4.11
N LEU A 31 19.68 0.12 4.69
CA LEU A 31 18.97 0.64 5.87
C LEU A 31 19.00 -0.41 6.97
N GLU A 32 19.85 -0.19 7.98
CA GLU A 32 19.97 -1.11 9.10
C GLU A 32 18.69 -1.18 9.93
N GLY A 33 18.20 -2.41 10.17
CA GLY A 33 16.99 -2.67 10.95
C GLY A 33 15.68 -2.44 10.22
N LEU A 34 15.72 -2.21 8.89
CA LEU A 34 14.52 -2.19 8.05
C LEU A 34 13.90 -3.59 7.99
N THR A 35 12.58 -3.68 8.16
CA THR A 35 11.79 -4.93 8.14
C THR A 35 10.32 -4.61 7.87
N ASP A 36 9.44 -5.62 7.86
CA ASP A 36 7.99 -5.46 7.76
C ASP A 36 7.50 -4.26 8.59
N SER A 37 6.79 -3.36 7.92
CA SER A 37 6.30 -2.11 8.49
C SER A 37 5.40 -2.29 9.72
N LYS A 38 4.72 -3.44 9.86
CA LYS A 38 3.84 -3.78 10.98
C LYS A 38 4.62 -4.11 12.25
N LYS A 39 5.89 -4.55 12.11
CA LYS A 39 6.80 -4.83 13.24
C LYS A 39 7.51 -3.57 13.75
N LEU A 40 7.47 -2.48 13.00
CA LEU A 40 8.07 -1.21 13.35
C LEU A 40 7.12 -0.37 14.21
N THR A 41 7.67 0.34 15.20
CA THR A 41 6.92 1.43 15.87
C THR A 41 6.64 2.56 14.88
N GLU A 42 5.60 3.37 15.12
CA GLU A 42 5.27 4.50 14.24
C GLU A 42 6.48 5.44 14.07
N LYS A 43 7.21 5.75 15.16
CA LYS A 43 8.41 6.59 15.12
C LYS A 43 9.52 6.01 14.22
N LYS A 44 9.81 4.72 14.33
CA LYS A 44 10.81 4.05 13.48
C LYS A 44 10.35 4.03 12.01
N ARG A 45 9.07 3.76 11.77
CA ARG A 45 8.49 3.75 10.43
C ARG A 45 8.58 5.11 9.75
N GLU A 46 8.24 6.19 10.44
CA GLU A 46 8.40 7.56 9.92
C GLU A 46 9.87 7.91 9.66
N SER A 47 10.80 7.46 10.50
CA SER A 47 12.23 7.64 10.27
C SER A 47 12.70 6.93 9.00
N PHE A 48 12.31 5.67 8.80
CA PHE A 48 12.62 4.94 7.55
C PHE A 48 11.94 5.56 6.34
N TYR A 49 10.67 5.96 6.46
CA TYR A 49 9.95 6.65 5.40
C TYR A 49 10.74 7.88 4.91
N SER A 50 11.18 8.73 5.82
CA SER A 50 11.94 9.94 5.49
C SER A 50 13.26 9.61 4.76
N GLN A 51 13.97 8.57 5.18
CA GLN A 51 15.22 8.15 4.55
C GLN A 51 14.98 7.57 3.15
N ILE A 52 13.94 6.73 2.98
CA ILE A 52 13.58 6.13 1.69
C ILE A 52 13.17 7.23 0.70
N VAL A 53 12.30 8.14 1.11
CA VAL A 53 11.82 9.24 0.26
C VAL A 53 12.96 10.15 -0.23
N GLN A 54 13.96 10.38 0.61
CA GLN A 54 15.09 11.27 0.26
C GLN A 54 16.15 10.57 -0.60
N LYS A 55 16.32 9.27 -0.49
CA LYS A 55 17.50 8.55 -1.03
C LYS A 55 17.16 7.52 -2.10
N CYS A 56 15.92 7.09 -2.21
CA CYS A 56 15.48 6.05 -3.14
C CYS A 56 14.52 6.61 -4.17
N ASN A 57 14.41 5.96 -5.33
CA ASN A 57 13.29 6.20 -6.21
C ASN A 57 12.11 5.34 -5.75
N TRP A 58 10.94 5.93 -5.73
CA TRP A 58 9.73 5.27 -5.25
C TRP A 58 8.48 5.85 -5.90
N SER A 59 7.45 5.06 -5.95
CA SER A 59 6.12 5.50 -6.38
C SER A 59 5.04 4.78 -5.61
N VAL A 60 3.82 5.30 -5.66
CA VAL A 60 2.63 4.64 -5.15
C VAL A 60 1.60 4.47 -6.27
N GLY A 61 0.82 3.41 -6.13
CA GLY A 61 -0.38 3.16 -6.89
C GLY A 61 -1.51 2.81 -5.95
N GLU A 62 -2.71 3.19 -6.30
CA GLU A 62 -3.89 2.89 -5.51
C GLU A 62 -5.03 2.36 -6.37
N ALA A 63 -5.91 1.58 -5.76
CA ALA A 63 -7.23 1.28 -6.29
C ALA A 63 -8.28 1.68 -5.25
N SER A 64 -9.22 2.51 -5.69
CA SER A 64 -10.25 3.12 -4.84
C SER A 64 -11.24 2.09 -4.29
N SER A 65 -12.02 2.50 -3.27
CA SER A 65 -13.15 1.70 -2.76
C SER A 65 -14.13 1.31 -3.87
N ILE A 66 -14.38 2.20 -4.82
CA ILE A 66 -15.28 1.95 -5.96
C ILE A 66 -14.68 0.87 -6.88
N GLU A 67 -13.39 0.96 -7.20
CA GLU A 67 -12.72 -0.07 -8.01
C GLU A 67 -12.67 -1.42 -7.27
N ILE A 68 -12.44 -1.42 -5.95
CA ILE A 68 -12.49 -2.64 -5.13
C ILE A 68 -13.87 -3.31 -5.23
N ASP A 69 -14.95 -2.53 -5.16
CA ASP A 69 -16.31 -3.04 -5.29
C ASP A 69 -16.61 -3.61 -6.68
N GLN A 70 -15.98 -3.07 -7.73
CA GLN A 70 -16.16 -3.52 -9.12
C GLN A 70 -15.38 -4.79 -9.47
N ILE A 71 -14.13 -4.88 -9.03
CA ILE A 71 -13.20 -5.92 -9.50
C ILE A 71 -12.73 -6.87 -8.38
N ASN A 72 -13.21 -6.74 -7.17
CA ASN A 72 -12.80 -7.37 -5.91
C ASN A 72 -11.42 -6.94 -5.39
N ILE A 73 -11.16 -7.26 -4.11
CA ILE A 73 -9.93 -6.80 -3.43
C ILE A 73 -8.65 -7.42 -4.00
N LEU A 74 -8.69 -8.64 -4.51
CA LEU A 74 -7.51 -9.27 -5.10
C LEU A 74 -7.10 -8.54 -6.38
N GLN A 75 -8.05 -8.36 -7.30
CA GLN A 75 -7.78 -7.66 -8.57
C GLN A 75 -7.44 -6.18 -8.36
N ALA A 76 -8.07 -5.53 -7.38
CA ALA A 76 -7.75 -4.16 -6.99
C ALA A 76 -6.33 -4.05 -6.41
N THR A 77 -5.87 -5.05 -5.64
CA THR A 77 -4.48 -5.12 -5.16
C THR A 77 -3.50 -5.24 -6.33
N MET A 78 -3.76 -6.16 -7.27
CA MET A 78 -2.92 -6.30 -8.47
C MET A 78 -2.90 -5.02 -9.32
N LEU A 79 -4.03 -4.33 -9.44
CA LEU A 79 -4.13 -3.06 -10.14
C LEU A 79 -3.30 -1.95 -9.44
N ALA A 80 -3.38 -1.85 -8.12
CA ALA A 80 -2.59 -0.89 -7.34
C ALA A 80 -1.08 -1.16 -7.51
N MET A 81 -0.66 -2.42 -7.41
CA MET A 81 0.74 -2.82 -7.64
C MET A 81 1.20 -2.49 -9.06
N LYS A 82 0.40 -2.82 -10.09
CA LYS A 82 0.70 -2.49 -11.49
C LYS A 82 0.88 -0.99 -11.69
N ARG A 83 -0.01 -0.17 -11.10
CA ARG A 83 0.09 1.29 -11.14
C ARG A 83 1.37 1.80 -10.49
N ALA A 84 1.73 1.30 -9.31
CA ALA A 84 2.97 1.67 -8.63
C ALA A 84 4.19 1.31 -9.48
N ILE A 85 4.27 0.10 -10.01
CA ILE A 85 5.39 -0.36 -10.84
C ILE A 85 5.52 0.49 -12.09
N ASN A 86 4.44 0.68 -12.84
CA ASN A 86 4.45 1.43 -14.08
C ASN A 86 4.85 2.91 -13.86
N ASN A 87 4.37 3.53 -12.79
CA ASN A 87 4.74 4.91 -12.44
C ASN A 87 6.24 5.01 -12.18
N LEU A 88 6.81 4.09 -11.39
CA LEU A 88 8.24 4.08 -11.09
C LEU A 88 9.08 3.79 -12.33
N GLN A 89 8.69 2.81 -13.16
CA GLN A 89 9.39 2.49 -14.41
C GLN A 89 9.36 3.65 -15.40
N LEU A 90 8.24 4.35 -15.52
CA LEU A 90 8.12 5.55 -16.37
C LEU A 90 9.09 6.64 -15.91
N GLU A 91 9.18 6.89 -14.62
CA GLU A 91 10.12 7.87 -14.05
C GLU A 91 11.59 7.49 -14.32
N LEU A 92 11.92 6.20 -14.20
CA LEU A 92 13.25 5.67 -14.42
C LEU A 92 13.60 5.47 -15.91
N SER A 93 12.62 5.41 -16.81
CA SER A 93 12.82 5.13 -18.26
C SER A 93 13.68 6.16 -18.97
N ILE A 94 13.87 7.34 -18.40
CA ILE A 94 14.80 8.37 -18.89
C ILE A 94 16.24 7.85 -18.87
N SER A 95 16.59 6.97 -17.94
CA SER A 95 17.96 6.47 -17.73
C SER A 95 18.12 4.96 -18.00
N TYR A 96 17.04 4.19 -18.09
CA TYR A 96 17.07 2.73 -18.16
C TYR A 96 16.07 2.19 -19.18
N LYS A 97 16.37 1.02 -19.76
CA LYS A 97 15.48 0.29 -20.67
C LYS A 97 14.61 -0.70 -19.91
N ASP A 98 13.47 -1.08 -20.45
CA ASP A 98 12.49 -1.97 -19.80
C ASP A 98 13.06 -3.36 -19.46
N ASP A 99 13.98 -3.90 -20.23
CA ASP A 99 14.64 -5.18 -20.00
C ASP A 99 15.65 -5.18 -18.84
N GLN A 100 15.94 -4.01 -18.27
CA GLN A 100 16.87 -3.84 -17.14
C GLN A 100 16.17 -3.91 -15.77
N PHE A 101 14.84 -3.98 -15.72
CA PHE A 101 14.09 -4.07 -14.47
C PHE A 101 13.80 -5.52 -14.08
N LYS A 102 13.91 -5.82 -12.78
CA LYS A 102 13.36 -7.03 -12.14
C LYS A 102 12.44 -6.59 -11.00
N VAL A 103 11.20 -7.07 -11.02
CA VAL A 103 10.19 -6.75 -10.02
C VAL A 103 10.07 -7.87 -9.01
N LEU A 104 10.19 -7.55 -7.71
CA LEU A 104 9.99 -8.46 -6.59
C LEU A 104 8.77 -7.99 -5.81
N VAL A 105 7.76 -8.84 -5.69
CA VAL A 105 6.47 -8.52 -5.05
C VAL A 105 6.29 -9.33 -3.78
N ASP A 106 5.84 -8.71 -2.69
CA ASP A 106 5.42 -9.48 -1.51
C ASP A 106 4.19 -10.34 -1.83
N GLY A 107 4.19 -11.58 -1.31
CA GLY A 107 3.07 -12.50 -1.48
C GLY A 107 3.34 -13.65 -2.46
N ASN A 108 2.27 -14.19 -3.05
CA ASN A 108 2.30 -15.38 -3.88
C ASN A 108 1.82 -15.16 -5.32
N GLN A 109 1.52 -13.93 -5.70
CA GLN A 109 1.03 -13.57 -7.04
C GLN A 109 1.71 -12.31 -7.56
N CYS A 110 1.97 -12.28 -8.85
CA CYS A 110 2.45 -11.10 -9.56
C CYS A 110 1.30 -10.35 -10.23
N PRO A 111 1.33 -9.01 -10.24
CA PRO A 111 0.51 -8.24 -11.17
C PRO A 111 0.95 -8.50 -12.62
N ASP A 112 0.11 -8.11 -13.57
CA ASP A 112 0.40 -8.22 -15.00
C ASP A 112 1.47 -7.18 -15.43
N VAL A 113 2.73 -7.51 -15.15
CA VAL A 113 3.93 -6.75 -15.52
C VAL A 113 5.07 -7.71 -15.90
N SER A 114 5.99 -7.25 -16.74
CA SER A 114 7.13 -8.04 -17.18
C SER A 114 8.13 -8.31 -16.06
N ASN A 115 8.84 -9.45 -16.11
CA ASN A 115 9.95 -9.83 -15.24
C ASN A 115 9.64 -9.72 -13.73
N CYS A 116 8.46 -10.21 -13.33
CA CYS A 116 7.97 -10.19 -11.95
C CYS A 116 8.17 -11.55 -11.27
N GLN A 117 8.57 -11.49 -10.00
CA GLN A 117 8.69 -12.65 -9.11
C GLN A 117 7.97 -12.34 -7.78
N ALA A 118 7.03 -13.19 -7.41
CA ALA A 118 6.39 -13.14 -6.10
C ALA A 118 7.26 -13.85 -5.06
N ILE A 119 7.38 -13.25 -3.88
CA ILE A 119 8.18 -13.74 -2.76
C ILE A 119 7.30 -13.76 -1.50
N VAL A 120 7.00 -14.96 -1.02
CA VAL A 120 6.22 -15.14 0.21
C VAL A 120 7.00 -14.57 1.40
N ARG A 121 6.40 -13.64 2.13
CA ARG A 121 7.01 -12.86 3.21
C ARG A 121 8.24 -12.07 2.73
N GLY A 122 8.16 -11.53 1.53
CA GLY A 122 9.22 -10.75 0.93
C GLY A 122 9.56 -9.50 1.76
N ASP A 123 8.56 -8.92 2.43
CA ASP A 123 8.70 -7.81 3.38
C ASP A 123 9.60 -8.10 4.60
N LEU A 124 9.93 -9.37 4.85
CA LEU A 124 10.87 -9.82 5.90
C LEU A 124 12.24 -10.21 5.35
N ILE A 125 12.34 -10.50 4.06
CA ILE A 125 13.50 -11.16 3.44
C ILE A 125 14.24 -10.18 2.52
N GLU A 126 13.49 -9.40 1.75
CA GLU A 126 14.01 -8.49 0.72
C GLU A 126 13.93 -7.03 1.19
N PRO A 127 15.06 -6.37 1.48
CA PRO A 127 15.07 -4.99 1.99
C PRO A 127 14.29 -4.00 1.11
N VAL A 128 14.30 -4.19 -0.20
CA VAL A 128 13.59 -3.32 -1.13
C VAL A 128 12.06 -3.50 -1.03
N ILE A 129 11.57 -4.70 -0.71
CA ILE A 129 10.15 -4.97 -0.41
C ILE A 129 9.79 -4.40 0.96
N SER A 130 10.68 -4.56 1.98
CA SER A 130 10.48 -3.93 3.30
C SER A 130 10.34 -2.40 3.18
N ALA A 131 11.13 -1.77 2.30
CA ALA A 131 11.00 -0.34 2.03
C ALA A 131 9.65 0.02 1.38
N ALA A 132 9.19 -0.77 0.42
CA ALA A 132 7.87 -0.60 -0.18
C ALA A 132 6.75 -0.74 0.86
N SER A 133 6.86 -1.72 1.77
CA SER A 133 5.94 -1.88 2.92
C SER A 133 5.85 -0.61 3.77
N VAL A 134 6.99 0.02 4.09
CA VAL A 134 7.03 1.27 4.85
C VAL A 134 6.35 2.42 4.09
N ILE A 135 6.67 2.61 2.80
CA ILE A 135 6.06 3.67 1.98
C ILE A 135 4.55 3.48 1.88
N ALA A 136 4.08 2.29 1.54
CA ALA A 136 2.65 1.99 1.44
C ALA A 136 1.94 2.24 2.77
N LYS A 137 2.49 1.76 3.88
CA LYS A 137 1.91 1.89 5.22
C LYS A 137 1.78 3.33 5.67
N VAL A 138 2.85 4.12 5.55
CA VAL A 138 2.83 5.53 5.96
C VAL A 138 1.86 6.33 5.08
N THR A 139 1.87 6.10 3.78
CA THR A 139 0.95 6.76 2.84
C THR A 139 -0.51 6.51 3.22
N ARG A 140 -0.87 5.25 3.46
CA ARG A 140 -2.24 4.91 3.84
C ARG A 140 -2.62 5.46 5.21
N ASP A 141 -1.74 5.38 6.20
CA ASP A 141 -2.03 5.90 7.54
C ASP A 141 -2.27 7.42 7.52
N ARG A 142 -1.58 8.16 6.64
CA ARG A 142 -1.82 9.59 6.39
C ARG A 142 -3.16 9.83 5.71
N GLN A 143 -3.54 9.05 4.72
CA GLN A 143 -4.87 9.12 4.10
C GLN A 143 -5.99 8.87 5.12
N MET A 144 -5.80 7.92 6.05
CA MET A 144 -6.79 7.66 7.11
C MET A 144 -6.89 8.82 8.11
N LYS A 145 -5.79 9.52 8.41
CA LYS A 145 -5.79 10.73 9.24
C LYS A 145 -6.52 11.88 8.52
N GLU A 146 -6.29 12.05 7.23
CA GLU A 146 -6.99 13.07 6.42
C GLU A 146 -8.49 12.77 6.32
N LEU A 147 -8.84 11.51 6.10
CA LEU A 147 -10.24 11.08 6.06
C LEU A 147 -10.96 11.30 7.40
N ASP A 148 -10.25 11.10 8.51
CA ASP A 148 -10.78 11.37 9.86
C ASP A 148 -11.11 12.85 10.09
N LEU A 149 -10.32 13.76 9.52
CA LEU A 149 -10.63 15.21 9.58
C LEU A 149 -11.93 15.54 8.84
N ASN A 150 -12.23 14.85 7.75
CA ASN A 150 -13.45 15.06 6.98
C ASN A 150 -14.68 14.36 7.59
N TYR A 151 -14.45 13.27 8.31
CA TYR A 151 -15.48 12.42 8.91
C TYR A 151 -15.13 12.04 10.36
N PRO A 152 -15.03 13.01 11.28
CA PRO A 152 -14.51 12.80 12.64
C PRO A 152 -15.34 11.82 13.49
N ASP A 153 -16.62 11.66 13.18
CA ASP A 153 -17.52 10.77 13.91
C ASP A 153 -17.23 9.27 13.71
N TYR A 154 -16.41 8.91 12.71
CA TYR A 154 -16.08 7.50 12.39
C TYR A 154 -14.81 7.00 13.05
N GLY A 155 -13.86 7.87 13.43
CA GLY A 155 -12.61 7.49 14.11
C GLY A 155 -11.58 6.81 13.22
N PHE A 156 -11.52 7.14 11.92
CA PHE A 156 -10.63 6.51 10.94
C PHE A 156 -9.14 6.63 11.28
N ALA A 157 -8.72 7.73 11.91
CA ALA A 157 -7.34 7.92 12.34
C ALA A 157 -6.89 6.88 13.36
N LYS A 158 -7.81 6.37 14.19
CA LYS A 158 -7.52 5.40 15.24
C LYS A 158 -7.44 3.97 14.70
N HIS A 159 -8.52 3.49 14.10
CA HIS A 159 -8.64 2.10 13.64
C HIS A 159 -8.26 1.87 12.17
N LYS A 160 -7.81 2.91 11.45
CA LYS A 160 -7.33 2.83 10.05
C LYS A 160 -8.33 2.19 9.09
N GLY A 161 -9.63 2.33 9.37
CA GLY A 161 -10.72 1.79 8.56
C GLY A 161 -11.06 0.32 8.82
N PHE A 162 -10.40 -0.34 9.76
CA PHE A 162 -10.76 -1.71 10.15
C PHE A 162 -12.11 -1.75 10.86
N GLY A 163 -12.83 -2.88 10.73
CA GLY A 163 -14.14 -3.12 11.34
C GLY A 163 -14.06 -3.37 12.86
N THR A 164 -13.48 -2.45 13.60
CA THR A 164 -13.48 -2.47 15.06
C THR A 164 -14.88 -2.17 15.60
N ARG A 165 -15.12 -2.47 16.88
CA ARG A 165 -16.39 -2.16 17.53
C ARG A 165 -16.75 -0.67 17.38
N GLU A 166 -15.78 0.22 17.60
CA GLU A 166 -15.96 1.67 17.44
C GLU A 166 -16.42 2.05 16.02
N HIS A 167 -15.82 1.46 14.98
CA HIS A 167 -16.21 1.68 13.59
C HIS A 167 -17.63 1.13 13.31
N LEU A 168 -17.96 -0.06 13.82
CA LEU A 168 -19.29 -0.65 13.66
C LEU A 168 -20.37 0.14 14.39
N ASP A 169 -20.06 0.68 15.57
CA ASP A 169 -20.99 1.56 16.32
C ASP A 169 -21.24 2.88 15.53
N ALA A 170 -20.20 3.45 14.92
CA ALA A 170 -20.35 4.61 14.03
C ALA A 170 -21.20 4.30 12.79
N LEU A 171 -20.98 3.15 12.15
CA LEU A 171 -21.79 2.68 11.03
C LEU A 171 -23.26 2.49 11.39
N ASN A 172 -23.55 1.92 12.57
CA ASN A 172 -24.92 1.76 13.06
C ASN A 172 -25.62 3.11 13.31
N LYS A 173 -24.85 4.12 13.71
CA LYS A 173 -25.40 5.46 14.03
C LYS A 173 -25.54 6.35 12.80
N PHE A 174 -24.55 6.33 11.90
CA PHE A 174 -24.45 7.30 10.80
C PHE A 174 -24.59 6.67 9.41
N GLY A 175 -24.57 5.33 9.32
CA GLY A 175 -24.56 4.60 8.06
C GLY A 175 -23.20 4.61 7.34
N PRO A 176 -23.05 3.89 6.21
CA PRO A 176 -21.85 3.92 5.41
C PRO A 176 -21.79 5.17 4.53
N ILE A 177 -20.59 5.71 4.35
CA ILE A 177 -20.33 6.86 3.46
C ILE A 177 -20.12 6.32 2.05
N LYS A 178 -20.97 6.71 1.11
CA LYS A 178 -20.92 6.30 -0.30
C LYS A 178 -19.58 6.71 -0.94
N GLY A 179 -18.94 5.77 -1.64
CA GLY A 179 -17.65 5.98 -2.31
C GLY A 179 -16.43 5.97 -1.38
N ILE A 180 -16.64 5.89 -0.07
CA ILE A 180 -15.60 5.78 0.95
C ILE A 180 -15.59 4.35 1.53
N HIS A 181 -16.73 3.87 2.02
CA HIS A 181 -16.91 2.50 2.46
C HIS A 181 -17.01 1.56 1.26
N ARG A 182 -16.45 0.36 1.42
CA ARG A 182 -16.44 -0.69 0.39
C ARG A 182 -17.75 -1.46 0.45
N ALA A 183 -18.68 -1.14 -0.44
CA ALA A 183 -20.03 -1.67 -0.44
C ALA A 183 -20.08 -3.20 -0.58
N SER A 184 -19.09 -3.81 -1.22
CA SER A 184 -18.99 -5.26 -1.38
C SER A 184 -18.51 -6.00 -0.13
N PHE A 185 -17.95 -5.31 0.88
CA PHE A 185 -17.42 -5.93 2.09
C PHE A 185 -18.50 -6.15 3.14
N ALA A 186 -18.46 -7.32 3.81
CA ALA A 186 -19.21 -7.50 5.05
C ALA A 186 -18.54 -6.69 6.19
N PRO A 187 -19.29 -5.99 7.04
CA PRO A 187 -20.75 -5.91 7.09
C PRO A 187 -21.38 -4.82 6.20
N ILE A 188 -20.58 -3.99 5.50
CA ILE A 188 -21.08 -2.82 4.74
C ILE A 188 -22.20 -3.18 3.76
N LYS A 189 -22.06 -4.31 3.06
CA LYS A 189 -23.07 -4.80 2.11
C LYS A 189 -24.47 -5.06 2.69
N ASN A 190 -24.60 -5.01 4.01
CA ASN A 190 -25.87 -5.26 4.71
C ASN A 190 -26.56 -3.95 5.14
N TYR A 191 -25.95 -2.78 4.89
CA TYR A 191 -26.54 -1.46 5.08
C TYR A 191 -27.19 -0.98 3.77
#